data_4f90bae8db935f4a1812706a4257468a
#
_entry.id   4f90bae8db935f4a1812706a4257468a
#
_cell.length_a   1.000
_cell.length_b   1.000
_cell.length_c   1.000
_cell.angle_alpha   90.00
_cell.angle_beta   90.00
_cell.angle_gamma   90.00
#
_symmetry.space_group_name_H-M   'P 1'
#
loop_
_entity.id
_entity.type
_entity.pdbx_description
1 polymer ?
#
loop_
_entity_poly.entity_id
_entity_poly.type
_entity_poly.pdbx_seq_one_letter_code
_entity_poly.pdbx_strand_id
1 'polypeptide(L)'
;MTIQDLTGSYSISGSNQEESQEINYKGILHLSLDENNRIVALWLINDTQQQKGHGFFKDNILVINFSYKGDDRKTYKGVAVYRCITKDVLDGFWSEKHGNPLYLGTEHCLRIKSTEKLSS
;
A
#
# COMPACT_ATOMS: atom_id res chain seq x y z
N MET A 1 15.35 -4.08 -11.02
CA MET A 1 14.65 -3.10 -10.17
C MET A 1 15.28 -3.11 -8.79
N THR A 2 15.57 -1.93 -8.27
CA THR A 2 16.17 -1.76 -6.95
C THR A 2 15.13 -1.19 -5.98
N ILE A 3 15.44 -1.23 -4.69
CA ILE A 3 14.56 -0.66 -3.67
C ILE A 3 14.37 0.85 -3.86
N GLN A 4 15.41 1.55 -4.35
CA GLN A 4 15.35 2.98 -4.63
C GLN A 4 14.34 3.30 -5.76
N ASP A 5 14.16 2.40 -6.71
CA ASP A 5 13.21 2.59 -7.80
C ASP A 5 11.76 2.67 -7.30
N LEU A 6 11.47 2.12 -6.12
CA LEU A 6 10.12 2.07 -5.57
C LEU A 6 9.71 3.35 -4.86
N THR A 7 10.65 4.23 -4.52
CA THR A 7 10.31 5.46 -3.78
C THR A 7 9.45 6.39 -4.62
N GLY A 8 8.50 7.05 -3.96
CA GLY A 8 7.59 7.99 -4.60
C GLY A 8 6.16 7.76 -4.19
N SER A 9 5.24 8.41 -4.89
CA SER A 9 3.82 8.34 -4.59
C SER A 9 3.08 7.56 -5.67
N TYR A 10 2.07 6.81 -5.24
CA TYR A 10 1.24 5.98 -6.10
C TYR A 10 -0.22 6.28 -5.81
N SER A 11 -1.02 6.39 -6.86
CA SER A 11 -2.47 6.36 -6.68
C SER A 11 -2.88 4.90 -6.51
N ILE A 12 -3.75 4.65 -5.55
CA ILE A 12 -4.18 3.29 -5.24
C ILE A 12 -5.68 3.13 -5.38
N SER A 13 -6.08 1.92 -5.76
CA SER A 13 -7.46 1.47 -5.72
C SER A 13 -7.46 0.04 -5.23
N GLY A 14 -8.46 -0.31 -4.41
CA GLY A 14 -8.46 -1.63 -3.82
C GLY A 14 -9.81 -2.08 -3.34
N SER A 15 -9.84 -3.31 -2.84
CA SER A 15 -11.03 -3.92 -2.24
C SER A 15 -10.71 -4.34 -0.81
N ASN A 16 -11.75 -4.27 0.03
CA ASN A 16 -11.64 -4.73 1.41
C ASN A 16 -11.54 -6.25 1.49
N GLN A 17 -11.15 -6.74 2.67
CA GLN A 17 -10.98 -8.16 2.94
C GLN A 17 -12.35 -8.82 3.16
N GLU A 18 -13.07 -9.01 2.08
CA GLU A 18 -14.43 -9.55 2.08
C GLU A 18 -14.69 -10.36 0.80
N GLU A 19 -15.84 -11.00 0.72
CA GLU A 19 -16.18 -11.85 -0.42
C GLU A 19 -16.20 -11.07 -1.74
N SER A 20 -16.72 -9.85 -1.74
CA SER A 20 -16.70 -9.00 -2.93
C SER A 20 -15.28 -8.55 -3.25
N GLN A 21 -14.90 -8.70 -4.50
CA GLN A 21 -13.62 -8.20 -5.01
C GLN A 21 -13.76 -6.87 -5.75
N GLU A 22 -14.92 -6.22 -5.63
CA GLU A 22 -15.14 -4.92 -6.25
C GLU A 22 -14.32 -3.85 -5.55
N ILE A 23 -13.81 -2.89 -6.34
CA ILE A 23 -13.04 -1.77 -5.81
C ILE A 23 -13.95 -0.92 -4.94
N ASN A 24 -13.60 -0.75 -3.67
CA ASN A 24 -14.39 0.01 -2.72
C ASN A 24 -13.58 1.03 -1.91
N TYR A 25 -12.28 1.20 -2.21
CA TYR A 25 -11.51 2.31 -1.66
C TYR A 25 -10.50 2.83 -2.67
N LYS A 26 -10.11 4.08 -2.50
CA LYS A 26 -9.05 4.74 -3.27
C LYS A 26 -8.20 5.58 -2.34
N GLY A 27 -7.02 5.93 -2.78
CA GLY A 27 -6.15 6.76 -1.97
C GLY A 27 -4.78 6.94 -2.58
N ILE A 28 -3.81 7.25 -1.72
CA ILE A 28 -2.42 7.46 -2.11
C ILE A 28 -1.54 6.63 -1.18
N LEU A 29 -0.56 5.96 -1.79
CA LEU A 29 0.53 5.28 -1.08
C LEU A 29 1.81 6.04 -1.37
N HIS A 30 2.50 6.45 -0.31
CA HIS A 30 3.83 7.06 -0.44
C HIS A 30 4.87 6.11 0.11
N LEU A 31 5.87 5.77 -0.70
CA LEU A 31 6.99 4.93 -0.32
C LEU A 31 8.27 5.76 -0.23
N SER A 32 8.98 5.59 0.88
CA SER A 32 10.27 6.22 1.12
C SER A 32 11.21 5.21 1.76
N LEU A 33 12.45 5.62 1.96
CA LEU A 33 13.45 4.80 2.66
C LEU A 33 13.83 5.51 3.95
N ASP A 34 14.00 4.73 5.03
CA ASP A 34 14.58 5.25 6.25
C ASP A 34 16.11 5.28 6.14
N GLU A 35 16.78 5.72 7.21
CA GLU A 35 18.24 5.82 7.25
C GLU A 35 18.95 4.47 7.12
N ASN A 36 18.22 3.37 7.31
CA ASN A 36 18.75 2.00 7.18
C ASN A 36 18.30 1.33 5.87
N ASN A 37 17.78 2.11 4.92
CA ASN A 37 17.27 1.64 3.64
C ASN A 37 16.10 0.66 3.75
N ARG A 38 15.33 0.73 4.83
CA ARG A 38 14.08 0.00 4.93
C ARG A 38 12.95 0.80 4.30
N ILE A 39 12.02 0.09 3.68
CA ILE A 39 10.84 0.73 3.11
C ILE A 39 9.98 1.29 4.24
N VAL A 40 9.58 2.55 4.08
CA VAL A 40 8.57 3.21 4.91
C VAL A 40 7.37 3.51 4.02
N ALA A 41 6.20 3.07 4.45
CA ALA A 41 4.96 3.26 3.71
C ALA A 41 4.00 4.14 4.49
N LEU A 42 3.37 5.07 3.79
CA LEU A 42 2.30 5.91 4.33
C LEU A 42 1.14 5.85 3.36
N TRP A 43 -0.04 5.50 3.86
CA TRP A 43 -1.26 5.49 3.06
C TRP A 43 -2.20 6.59 3.54
N LEU A 44 -2.89 7.20 2.61
CA LEU A 44 -4.06 8.03 2.88
C LEU A 44 -5.22 7.42 2.10
N ILE A 45 -6.15 6.82 2.82
CA ILE A 45 -7.28 6.08 2.25
C ILE A 45 -8.52 6.97 2.29
N ASN A 46 -9.19 7.13 1.15
CA ASN A 46 -10.44 7.91 1.03
C ASN A 46 -10.31 9.31 1.64
N ASP A 47 -9.12 9.92 1.52
CA ASP A 47 -8.78 11.26 2.00
C ASP A 47 -8.84 11.46 3.53
N THR A 48 -9.12 10.42 4.30
CA THR A 48 -9.32 10.55 5.75
C THR A 48 -8.52 9.59 6.61
N GLN A 49 -8.39 8.33 6.20
CA GLN A 49 -7.73 7.33 7.02
C GLN A 49 -6.24 7.25 6.71
N GLN A 50 -5.41 7.51 7.71
CA GLN A 50 -3.97 7.36 7.59
C GLN A 50 -3.55 5.99 8.10
N GLN A 51 -2.66 5.35 7.34
CA GLN A 51 -2.02 4.10 7.71
C GLN A 51 -0.53 4.24 7.49
N LYS A 52 0.26 3.46 8.21
CA LYS A 52 1.71 3.47 8.08
C LYS A 52 2.25 2.05 8.15
N GLY A 53 3.45 1.86 7.63
CA GLY A 53 4.09 0.56 7.68
C GLY A 53 5.56 0.61 7.35
N HIS A 54 6.19 -0.54 7.53
CA HIS A 54 7.58 -0.78 7.20
C HIS A 54 7.69 -2.11 6.48
N GLY A 55 8.63 -2.21 5.58
CA GLY A 55 8.73 -3.42 4.80
C GLY A 55 10.10 -3.65 4.18
N PHE A 56 10.13 -4.70 3.37
CA PHE A 56 11.33 -5.09 2.66
C PHE A 56 10.96 -5.51 1.24
N PHE A 57 11.96 -5.53 0.40
CA PHE A 57 11.82 -5.82 -1.03
C PHE A 57 12.82 -6.88 -1.44
N LYS A 58 12.36 -7.88 -2.18
CA LYS A 58 13.22 -8.91 -2.76
C LYS A 58 12.53 -9.53 -3.98
N ASP A 59 13.31 -9.71 -5.05
CA ASP A 59 12.85 -10.42 -6.26
C ASP A 59 11.52 -9.86 -6.79
N ASN A 60 11.42 -8.53 -6.82
CA ASN A 60 10.24 -7.82 -7.29
C ASN A 60 8.99 -8.04 -6.43
N ILE A 61 9.16 -8.50 -5.20
CA ILE A 61 8.11 -8.63 -4.21
C ILE A 61 8.36 -7.62 -3.09
N LEU A 62 7.37 -6.81 -2.81
CA LEU A 62 7.41 -5.83 -1.72
C LEU A 62 6.46 -6.30 -0.62
N VAL A 63 6.97 -6.45 0.60
CA VAL A 63 6.18 -6.89 1.76
C VAL A 63 6.19 -5.77 2.79
N ILE A 64 5.01 -5.35 3.23
CA ILE A 64 4.87 -4.26 4.20
C ILE A 64 3.99 -4.70 5.35
N ASN A 65 4.49 -4.52 6.57
CA ASN A 65 3.68 -4.63 7.78
C ASN A 65 3.02 -3.27 8.02
N PHE A 66 1.70 -3.23 8.03
CA PHE A 66 0.99 -1.96 8.20
C PHE A 66 0.22 -1.91 9.51
N SER A 67 -0.07 -0.69 9.96
CA SER A 67 -0.95 -0.46 11.10
C SER A 67 -1.71 0.85 10.92
N TYR A 68 -2.88 0.90 11.56
CA TYR A 68 -3.68 2.12 11.60
C TYR A 68 -4.58 2.11 12.83
N LYS A 69 -5.09 3.28 13.20
CA LYS A 69 -6.10 3.40 14.25
C LYS A 69 -7.48 3.45 13.63
N GLY A 70 -8.36 2.57 14.08
CA GLY A 70 -9.76 2.58 13.68
C GLY A 70 -10.54 3.67 14.40
N ASP A 71 -11.80 3.82 14.02
CA ASP A 71 -12.72 4.79 14.65
C ASP A 71 -12.96 4.47 16.13
N ASP A 72 -12.79 3.21 16.52
CA ASP A 72 -12.89 2.75 17.91
C ASP A 72 -11.61 3.03 18.72
N ARG A 73 -10.62 3.71 18.12
CA ARG A 73 -9.30 4.01 18.68
C ARG A 73 -8.42 2.78 18.93
N LYS A 74 -8.83 1.61 18.48
CA LYS A 74 -8.00 0.42 18.54
C LYS A 74 -7.00 0.43 17.39
N THR A 75 -5.83 -0.18 17.63
CA THR A 75 -4.82 -0.33 16.58
C THR A 75 -5.05 -1.62 15.82
N TYR A 76 -5.17 -1.51 14.51
CA TYR A 76 -5.28 -2.64 13.60
C TYR A 76 -3.97 -2.81 12.85
N LYS A 77 -3.57 -4.06 12.64
CA LYS A 77 -2.31 -4.42 11.99
C LYS A 77 -2.56 -5.47 10.91
N GLY A 78 -1.70 -5.48 9.93
CA GLY A 78 -1.76 -6.47 8.86
C GLY A 78 -0.52 -6.49 8.02
N VAL A 79 -0.58 -7.26 6.94
CA VAL A 79 0.51 -7.42 5.99
C VAL A 79 -0.04 -7.18 4.59
N ALA A 80 0.68 -6.38 3.81
CA ALA A 80 0.41 -6.15 2.40
C ALA A 80 1.58 -6.70 1.58
N VAL A 81 1.26 -7.40 0.50
CA VAL A 81 2.23 -8.00 -0.40
C VAL A 81 1.96 -7.49 -1.80
N TYR A 82 2.97 -6.91 -2.43
CA TYR A 82 2.85 -6.39 -3.79
C TYR A 82 3.82 -7.09 -4.73
N ARG A 83 3.30 -7.48 -5.89
CA ARG A 83 4.14 -7.81 -7.03
C ARG A 83 4.46 -6.50 -7.73
N CYS A 84 5.75 -6.20 -7.84
CA CYS A 84 6.20 -5.00 -8.54
C CYS A 84 6.34 -5.35 -10.01
N ILE A 85 5.27 -5.13 -10.77
CA ILE A 85 5.20 -5.45 -12.20
C ILE A 85 6.23 -4.58 -12.94
N THR A 86 6.23 -3.29 -12.63
CA THR A 86 7.28 -2.34 -12.96
C THR A 86 7.45 -1.43 -11.74
N LYS A 87 8.41 -0.51 -11.80
CA LYS A 87 8.55 0.49 -10.72
C LYS A 87 7.33 1.43 -10.64
N ASP A 88 6.51 1.48 -11.69
CA ASP A 88 5.36 2.37 -11.78
C ASP A 88 4.03 1.65 -11.54
N VAL A 89 4.03 0.32 -11.52
CA VAL A 89 2.83 -0.51 -11.40
C VAL A 89 3.05 -1.60 -10.37
N LEU A 90 2.31 -1.52 -9.26
CA LEU A 90 2.33 -2.54 -8.23
C LEU A 90 0.96 -3.19 -8.14
N ASP A 91 0.93 -4.50 -7.96
CA ASP A 91 -0.31 -5.25 -7.84
C ASP A 91 -0.23 -6.13 -6.59
N GLY A 92 -1.13 -5.88 -5.65
CA GLY A 92 -1.01 -6.47 -4.33
C GLY A 92 -2.28 -7.03 -3.75
N PHE A 93 -2.07 -7.70 -2.63
CA PHE A 93 -3.14 -8.21 -1.77
C PHE A 93 -2.70 -8.01 -0.32
N TRP A 94 -3.69 -8.00 0.58
CA TRP A 94 -3.39 -7.76 1.98
C TRP A 94 -4.35 -8.50 2.90
N SER A 95 -3.91 -8.70 4.13
CA SER A 95 -4.72 -9.29 5.19
C SER A 95 -4.45 -8.59 6.50
N GLU A 96 -5.49 -8.24 7.22
CA GLU A 96 -5.38 -7.81 8.61
C GLU A 96 -5.14 -9.02 9.51
N LYS A 97 -4.47 -8.79 10.63
CA LYS A 97 -4.12 -9.84 11.59
C LYS A 97 -5.33 -10.66 12.03
N HIS A 98 -6.47 -10.01 12.21
CA HIS A 98 -7.71 -10.64 12.63
C HIS A 98 -8.79 -10.64 11.54
N GLY A 99 -8.41 -10.37 10.29
CA GLY A 99 -9.32 -10.46 9.17
C GLY A 99 -9.71 -11.90 8.85
N ASN A 100 -10.77 -12.07 8.08
CA ASN A 100 -11.20 -13.40 7.66
C ASN A 100 -10.19 -13.97 6.65
N PRO A 101 -9.47 -15.07 6.98
CA PRO A 101 -8.44 -15.61 6.11
C PRO A 101 -8.97 -16.24 4.81
N LEU A 102 -10.28 -16.40 4.68
CA LEU A 102 -10.89 -16.88 3.45
C LEU A 102 -10.85 -15.83 2.34
N TYR A 103 -10.70 -14.57 2.70
CA TYR A 103 -10.72 -13.46 1.74
C TYR A 103 -9.52 -12.56 1.98
N LEU A 104 -8.92 -12.08 0.89
CA LEU A 104 -7.83 -11.10 0.96
C LEU A 104 -8.30 -9.79 0.35
N GLY A 105 -7.87 -8.69 0.95
CA GLY A 105 -8.02 -7.39 0.31
C GLY A 105 -7.11 -7.31 -0.89
N THR A 106 -7.44 -6.46 -1.85
CA THR A 106 -6.60 -6.20 -3.02
C THR A 106 -6.19 -4.74 -3.06
N GLU A 107 -5.06 -4.46 -3.70
CA GLU A 107 -4.63 -3.08 -3.89
C GLU A 107 -3.79 -2.98 -5.14
N HIS A 108 -4.21 -2.09 -6.04
CA HIS A 108 -3.53 -1.81 -7.28
C HIS A 108 -2.94 -0.41 -7.20
N CYS A 109 -1.67 -0.26 -7.55
CA CYS A 109 -0.93 0.99 -7.38
C CYS A 109 -0.35 1.45 -8.72
N LEU A 110 -0.58 2.71 -9.06
CA LEU A 110 -0.01 3.36 -10.24
C LEU A 110 0.76 4.59 -9.80
N ARG A 111 2.03 4.68 -10.20
CA ARG A 111 2.88 5.81 -9.82
C ARG A 111 2.29 7.13 -10.30
N ILE A 112 2.27 8.10 -9.41
CA ILE A 112 1.92 9.48 -9.74
C ILE A 112 3.19 10.16 -10.27
N LYS A 113 3.15 10.59 -11.52
CA LYS A 113 4.30 11.22 -12.16
C LYS A 113 4.31 12.71 -11.92
N SER A 114 5.50 13.28 -11.73
CA SER A 114 5.64 14.71 -11.43
C SER A 114 5.05 15.59 -12.53
N THR A 115 5.09 15.14 -13.79
CA THR A 115 4.51 15.88 -14.90
C THR A 115 3.00 16.04 -14.78
N GLU A 116 2.32 15.11 -14.14
CA GLU A 116 0.87 15.20 -13.90
C GLU A 116 0.55 16.30 -12.90
N LYS A 117 1.44 16.52 -11.92
CA LYS A 117 1.28 17.60 -10.94
C LYS A 117 1.46 18.98 -11.56
N LEU A 118 2.33 19.10 -12.56
CA LEU A 118 2.62 20.36 -13.21
C LEU A 118 1.53 20.77 -14.20
N SER A 119 0.76 19.84 -14.71
CA SER A 119 -0.29 20.09 -15.69
C SER A 119 -1.63 20.43 -15.03
N SER A 120 -1.71 20.35 -13.73
CA SER A 120 -2.94 20.61 -12.98
C SER A 120 -3.09 22.09 -12.59
#